data_c0f1d2ed9a428e05562bd798821d3b1c
#
_entry.id   c0f1d2ed9a428e05562bd798821d3b1c
#
_cell.length_a   1.000
_cell.length_b   1.000
_cell.length_c   1.000
_cell.angle_alpha   90.00
_cell.angle_beta   90.00
_cell.angle_gamma   90.00
#
_symmetry.space_group_name_H-M   'P 1'
#
loop_
_entity.id
_entity.type
_entity.pdbx_description
1 polymer ?
#
loop_
_entity_poly.entity_id
_entity_poly.type
_entity_poly.pdbx_seq_one_letter_code
_entity_poly.pdbx_strand_id
1 'polypeptide(L)'
;MSADKISRRAFAGGIAALALARRAGAQGYAGLGETADGFAKVTPGKTFAFPADHGPHPEFRIEWWYLTANLVDRSGAACGLQWTLFRQAAQPGPQGEGWANQQIWMAHAAVTRADTHRFSELFSRGGIGQADVEAKPFTAWIDDWEMKSLERTDDRALAPLTLKASGTDFS
;
A
#
# COMPACT_ATOMS: atom_id res chain seq x y z
N MET A 1 -14.31 -37.74 -41.54
CA MET A 1 -14.01 -36.94 -40.35
C MET A 1 -14.73 -37.58 -39.18
N SER A 2 -13.98 -38.31 -38.32
CA SER A 2 -14.52 -39.04 -37.16
C SER A 2 -14.62 -38.08 -35.99
N ALA A 3 -15.81 -37.85 -35.45
CA ALA A 3 -16.00 -37.10 -34.24
C ALA A 3 -15.67 -37.98 -33.05
N ASP A 4 -14.54 -37.69 -32.39
CA ASP A 4 -14.17 -38.35 -31.16
C ASP A 4 -15.21 -38.07 -30.06
N LYS A 5 -15.92 -39.10 -29.65
CA LYS A 5 -16.89 -39.07 -28.56
C LYS A 5 -16.15 -39.02 -27.22
N ILE A 6 -16.12 -37.84 -26.60
CA ILE A 6 -15.63 -37.70 -25.23
C ILE A 6 -16.41 -38.64 -24.32
N SER A 7 -15.73 -39.60 -23.66
CA SER A 7 -16.39 -40.58 -22.81
C SER A 7 -16.97 -39.93 -21.56
N ARG A 8 -18.12 -40.45 -21.08
CA ARG A 8 -18.76 -39.96 -19.83
C ARG A 8 -17.84 -39.97 -18.62
N ARG A 9 -16.84 -40.89 -18.62
CA ARG A 9 -15.82 -40.99 -17.55
C ARG A 9 -14.81 -39.85 -17.62
N ALA A 10 -14.41 -39.41 -18.82
CA ALA A 10 -13.53 -38.23 -19.01
C ALA A 10 -14.22 -36.95 -18.62
N PHE A 11 -15.52 -36.80 -18.89
CA PHE A 11 -16.32 -35.63 -18.47
C PHE A 11 -16.48 -35.59 -16.94
N ALA A 12 -16.77 -36.70 -16.28
CA ALA A 12 -16.87 -36.73 -14.81
C ALA A 12 -15.53 -36.47 -14.11
N GLY A 13 -14.40 -36.95 -14.69
CA GLY A 13 -13.06 -36.62 -14.19
C GLY A 13 -12.69 -35.14 -14.31
N GLY A 14 -13.13 -34.48 -15.39
CA GLY A 14 -12.93 -33.03 -15.59
C GLY A 14 -13.67 -32.17 -14.58
N ILE A 15 -14.91 -32.53 -14.22
CA ILE A 15 -15.70 -31.83 -13.21
C ILE A 15 -15.08 -31.98 -11.81
N ALA A 16 -14.56 -33.16 -11.47
CA ALA A 16 -13.88 -33.38 -10.19
C ALA A 16 -12.58 -32.55 -10.07
N ALA A 17 -11.82 -32.43 -11.16
CA ALA A 17 -10.61 -31.61 -11.20
C ALA A 17 -10.92 -30.09 -11.04
N LEU A 18 -12.02 -29.59 -11.65
CA LEU A 18 -12.47 -28.21 -11.46
C LEU A 18 -12.96 -27.94 -10.03
N ALA A 19 -13.55 -28.91 -9.35
CA ALA A 19 -13.99 -28.78 -7.96
C ALA A 19 -12.81 -28.72 -6.97
N LEU A 20 -11.69 -29.37 -7.29
CA LEU A 20 -10.46 -29.31 -6.50
C LEU A 20 -9.66 -28.02 -6.74
N ALA A 21 -9.73 -27.42 -7.93
CA ALA A 21 -9.07 -26.16 -8.25
C ALA A 21 -9.66 -24.95 -7.49
N ARG A 22 -10.89 -25.05 -6.96
CA ARG A 22 -11.52 -23.98 -6.17
C ARG A 22 -10.93 -23.75 -4.78
N ARG A 23 -9.93 -24.53 -4.36
CA ARG A 23 -9.23 -24.36 -3.07
C ARG A 23 -7.83 -23.74 -3.19
N ALA A 24 -7.40 -23.37 -4.38
CA ALA A 24 -6.28 -22.46 -4.51
C ALA A 24 -6.79 -21.06 -4.09
N GLY A 25 -6.80 -20.80 -2.79
CA GLY A 25 -7.00 -19.46 -2.29
C GLY A 25 -5.99 -18.55 -2.98
N ALA A 26 -6.44 -17.49 -3.62
CA ALA A 26 -5.56 -16.46 -4.11
C ALA A 26 -4.74 -16.00 -2.91
N GLN A 27 -3.47 -16.37 -2.85
CA GLN A 27 -2.56 -15.77 -1.88
C GLN A 27 -2.51 -14.28 -2.20
N GLY A 28 -3.07 -13.48 -1.30
CA GLY A 28 -3.10 -12.05 -1.49
C GLY A 28 -1.69 -11.52 -1.67
N TYR A 29 -1.54 -10.57 -2.61
CA TYR A 29 -0.29 -9.86 -2.81
C TYR A 29 0.20 -9.27 -1.48
N ALA A 30 1.49 -9.40 -1.18
CA ALA A 30 2.14 -8.90 0.04
C ALA A 30 1.49 -9.38 1.37
N GLY A 31 0.91 -10.57 1.41
CA GLY A 31 0.29 -11.11 2.62
C GLY A 31 -1.07 -10.50 2.97
N LEU A 32 -1.69 -9.72 2.09
CA LEU A 32 -3.01 -9.11 2.31
C LEU A 32 -4.13 -10.13 2.54
N GLY A 33 -3.94 -11.38 2.10
CA GLY A 33 -4.90 -12.47 2.28
C GLY A 33 -4.64 -13.37 3.48
N GLU A 34 -3.61 -13.11 4.28
CA GLU A 34 -3.31 -13.90 5.47
C GLU A 34 -4.17 -13.48 6.67
N THR A 35 -4.28 -14.35 7.67
CA THR A 35 -5.00 -14.04 8.90
C THR A 35 -4.33 -12.89 9.64
N ALA A 36 -5.15 -12.01 10.23
CA ALA A 36 -4.70 -10.89 11.04
C ALA A 36 -4.80 -11.20 12.55
N ASP A 37 -4.67 -12.48 12.92
CA ASP A 37 -4.78 -12.91 14.30
C ASP A 37 -3.71 -12.23 15.17
N GLY A 38 -4.15 -11.70 16.31
CA GLY A 38 -3.29 -10.94 17.23
C GLY A 38 -3.14 -9.46 16.90
N PHE A 39 -3.56 -9.00 15.74
CA PHE A 39 -3.61 -7.57 15.39
C PHE A 39 -4.95 -6.92 15.79
N ALA A 40 -4.96 -5.61 15.93
CA ALA A 40 -6.17 -4.83 16.15
C ALA A 40 -7.15 -5.00 14.99
N LYS A 41 -8.44 -5.07 15.33
CA LYS A 41 -9.52 -5.13 14.34
C LYS A 41 -10.09 -3.75 14.11
N VAL A 42 -10.37 -3.44 12.87
CA VAL A 42 -11.11 -2.21 12.53
C VAL A 42 -12.55 -2.35 13.06
N THR A 43 -12.98 -1.39 13.87
CA THR A 43 -14.32 -1.33 14.43
C THR A 43 -15.03 -0.07 13.94
N PRO A 44 -16.33 -0.16 13.61
CA PRO A 44 -17.12 1.03 13.29
C PRO A 44 -17.19 2.02 14.45
N GLY A 45 -17.29 3.32 14.13
CA GLY A 45 -17.54 4.36 15.12
C GLY A 45 -16.29 4.90 15.82
N LYS A 46 -15.06 4.56 15.39
CA LYS A 46 -13.87 5.22 15.90
C LYS A 46 -13.93 6.73 15.62
N THR A 47 -13.72 7.54 16.65
CA THR A 47 -13.52 8.98 16.51
C THR A 47 -12.04 9.26 16.32
N PHE A 48 -11.70 10.00 15.28
CA PHE A 48 -10.31 10.39 15.01
C PHE A 48 -9.88 11.54 15.90
N ALA A 49 -8.63 11.48 16.38
CA ALA A 49 -7.96 12.49 17.19
C ALA A 49 -6.73 13.01 16.46
N PHE A 50 -6.86 14.13 15.76
CA PHE A 50 -5.75 14.75 15.07
C PHE A 50 -4.94 15.64 16.02
N PRO A 51 -3.59 15.69 15.87
CA PRO A 51 -2.77 15.11 14.79
C PRO A 51 -2.38 13.65 14.99
N ALA A 52 -2.67 13.02 16.13
CA ALA A 52 -2.20 11.66 16.42
C ALA A 52 -2.57 10.63 15.34
N ASP A 53 -3.83 10.68 14.87
CA ASP A 53 -4.32 9.77 13.83
C ASP A 53 -3.82 10.12 12.39
N HIS A 54 -2.89 11.07 12.24
CA HIS A 54 -2.09 11.20 11.03
C HIS A 54 -0.85 10.29 11.04
N GLY A 55 -0.44 9.87 12.22
CA GLY A 55 0.73 9.02 12.45
C GLY A 55 0.44 7.53 12.27
N PRO A 56 1.43 6.69 12.59
CA PRO A 56 1.30 5.24 12.50
C PRO A 56 0.47 4.65 13.64
N HIS A 57 -0.24 3.57 13.33
CA HIS A 57 -1.02 2.76 14.26
C HIS A 57 -0.46 1.32 14.26
N PRO A 58 0.66 1.09 14.97
CA PRO A 58 1.41 -0.16 14.89
C PRO A 58 0.64 -1.40 15.34
N GLU A 59 -0.47 -1.22 16.06
CA GLU A 59 -1.37 -2.30 16.45
C GLU A 59 -2.11 -2.93 15.27
N PHE A 60 -2.25 -2.23 14.15
CA PHE A 60 -2.81 -2.80 12.92
C PHE A 60 -1.73 -3.46 12.09
N ARG A 61 -2.10 -4.53 11.41
CA ARG A 61 -1.19 -5.30 10.55
C ARG A 61 -0.71 -4.51 9.35
N ILE A 62 -1.61 -3.76 8.71
CA ILE A 62 -1.36 -3.02 7.48
C ILE A 62 -1.94 -1.63 7.62
N GLU A 63 -1.22 -0.67 7.12
CA GLU A 63 -1.59 0.73 7.10
C GLU A 63 -0.97 1.41 5.90
N TRP A 64 -1.60 2.48 5.39
CA TRP A 64 -1.04 3.22 4.26
C TRP A 64 -1.43 4.70 4.30
N TRP A 65 -0.53 5.51 3.80
CA TRP A 65 -0.70 6.94 3.57
C TRP A 65 -0.62 7.16 2.07
N TYR A 66 -1.60 7.81 1.47
CA TYR A 66 -1.60 7.99 0.04
C TYR A 66 -2.26 9.30 -0.39
N LEU A 67 -1.83 9.78 -1.56
CA LEU A 67 -2.45 10.86 -2.30
C LEU A 67 -2.60 10.45 -3.76
N THR A 68 -3.80 10.63 -4.29
CA THR A 68 -4.08 10.49 -5.71
C THR A 68 -4.69 11.78 -6.21
N ALA A 69 -4.17 12.32 -7.31
CA ALA A 69 -4.63 13.56 -7.89
C ALA A 69 -4.88 13.42 -9.39
N ASN A 70 -6.00 13.98 -9.85
CA ASN A 70 -6.27 14.22 -11.25
C ASN A 70 -6.03 15.70 -11.52
N LEU A 71 -5.06 16.00 -12.34
CA LEU A 71 -4.53 17.32 -12.61
C LEU A 71 -4.72 17.66 -14.08
N VAL A 72 -4.67 18.95 -14.36
CA VAL A 72 -4.61 19.48 -15.73
C VAL A 72 -3.38 20.37 -15.80
N ASP A 73 -2.50 20.11 -16.75
CA ASP A 73 -1.31 20.93 -16.94
C ASP A 73 -1.64 22.28 -17.62
N ARG A 74 -0.64 23.13 -17.77
CA ARG A 74 -0.81 24.47 -18.35
C ARG A 74 -1.27 24.44 -19.81
N SER A 75 -1.08 23.32 -20.50
CA SER A 75 -1.57 23.13 -21.89
C SER A 75 -3.02 22.64 -21.96
N GLY A 76 -3.63 22.31 -20.81
CA GLY A 76 -4.95 21.70 -20.74
C GLY A 76 -4.93 20.16 -20.80
N ALA A 77 -3.75 19.54 -20.82
CA ALA A 77 -3.63 18.09 -20.87
C ALA A 77 -3.83 17.46 -19.48
N ALA A 78 -4.62 16.37 -19.43
CA ALA A 78 -4.87 15.63 -18.20
C ALA A 78 -3.61 14.86 -17.74
N CYS A 79 -3.39 14.87 -16.42
CA CYS A 79 -2.30 14.17 -15.76
C CYS A 79 -2.80 13.56 -14.43
N GLY A 80 -2.60 12.26 -14.25
CA GLY A 80 -2.81 11.58 -12.98
C GLY A 80 -1.51 11.47 -12.20
N LEU A 81 -1.57 11.67 -10.89
CA LEU A 81 -0.45 11.50 -9.98
C LEU A 81 -0.89 10.62 -8.81
N GLN A 82 -0.02 9.71 -8.42
CA GLN A 82 -0.20 8.86 -7.23
C GLN A 82 1.10 8.81 -6.44
N TRP A 83 0.96 8.91 -5.14
CA TRP A 83 2.02 8.65 -4.16
C TRP A 83 1.42 7.81 -3.03
N THR A 84 2.07 6.73 -2.64
CA THR A 84 1.58 5.84 -1.58
C THR A 84 2.76 5.28 -0.79
N LEU A 85 2.64 5.28 0.53
CA LEU A 85 3.52 4.57 1.46
C LEU A 85 2.69 3.52 2.20
N PHE A 86 3.15 2.28 2.22
CA PHE A 86 2.56 1.17 2.95
C PHE A 86 3.46 0.76 4.11
N ARG A 87 2.84 0.41 5.22
CA ARG A 87 3.47 -0.27 6.34
C ARG A 87 2.79 -1.62 6.55
N GLN A 88 3.59 -2.66 6.69
CA GLN A 88 3.12 -3.99 7.06
C GLN A 88 3.94 -4.50 8.24
N ALA A 89 3.28 -4.89 9.33
CA ALA A 89 3.91 -5.59 10.43
C ALA A 89 3.91 -7.10 10.17
N ALA A 90 5.06 -7.74 10.31
CA ALA A 90 5.21 -9.18 10.12
C ALA A 90 4.59 -9.99 11.27
N GLN A 91 4.58 -9.42 12.49
CA GLN A 91 4.04 -10.05 13.68
C GLN A 91 3.26 -9.04 14.53
N PRO A 92 2.23 -9.48 15.26
CA PRO A 92 1.52 -8.64 16.22
C PRO A 92 2.39 -8.35 17.46
N GLY A 93 2.03 -7.29 18.18
CA GLY A 93 2.70 -6.90 19.43
C GLY A 93 3.76 -5.82 19.24
N PRO A 94 4.61 -5.60 20.26
CA PRO A 94 5.62 -4.55 20.23
C PRO A 94 6.58 -4.75 19.05
N GLN A 95 6.78 -3.70 18.28
CA GLN A 95 7.77 -3.70 17.22
C GLN A 95 9.15 -3.46 17.84
N GLY A 96 10.10 -4.33 17.59
CA GLY A 96 11.47 -4.16 18.09
C GLY A 96 12.11 -2.87 17.55
N GLU A 97 13.19 -2.44 18.19
CA GLU A 97 13.99 -1.30 17.75
C GLU A 97 15.13 -1.73 16.79
N GLY A 98 15.59 -0.82 15.97
CA GLY A 98 16.71 -1.07 15.04
C GLY A 98 16.45 -2.29 14.17
N TRP A 99 17.46 -3.13 14.05
CA TRP A 99 17.40 -4.34 13.21
C TRP A 99 16.42 -5.42 13.72
N ALA A 100 15.95 -5.33 14.96
CA ALA A 100 14.91 -6.22 15.49
C ALA A 100 13.49 -5.79 15.10
N ASN A 101 13.33 -4.61 14.51
CA ASN A 101 12.03 -4.16 14.01
C ASN A 101 11.52 -5.06 12.90
N GLN A 102 10.25 -5.44 12.98
CA GLN A 102 9.62 -6.39 12.06
C GLN A 102 8.61 -5.74 11.11
N GLN A 103 8.72 -4.45 10.91
CA GLN A 103 7.92 -3.74 9.93
C GLN A 103 8.61 -3.73 8.57
N ILE A 104 7.81 -3.92 7.53
CA ILE A 104 8.21 -3.79 6.14
C ILE A 104 7.48 -2.58 5.57
N TRP A 105 8.22 -1.75 4.87
CA TRP A 105 7.70 -0.56 4.20
C TRP A 105 7.83 -0.71 2.69
N MET A 106 6.85 -0.21 1.98
CA MET A 106 6.82 -0.21 0.53
C MET A 106 6.21 1.11 0.06
N ALA A 107 6.78 1.72 -0.96
CA ALA A 107 6.18 2.89 -1.58
C ALA A 107 5.97 2.70 -3.07
N HIS A 108 4.92 3.32 -3.57
CA HIS A 108 4.61 3.42 -4.99
C HIS A 108 4.42 4.88 -5.38
N ALA A 109 5.01 5.29 -6.49
CA ALA A 109 4.72 6.56 -7.12
C ALA A 109 4.48 6.36 -8.62
N ALA A 110 3.50 7.06 -9.16
CA ALA A 110 3.16 6.99 -10.56
C ALA A 110 2.73 8.33 -11.12
N VAL A 111 3.09 8.56 -12.37
CA VAL A 111 2.61 9.67 -13.19
C VAL A 111 1.96 9.09 -14.45
N THR A 112 0.69 9.44 -14.69
CA THR A 112 -0.09 8.95 -15.82
C THR A 112 -0.49 10.13 -16.71
N ARG A 113 -0.25 10.01 -18.01
CA ARG A 113 -0.74 10.90 -19.05
C ARG A 113 -1.55 10.08 -20.05
N ALA A 114 -2.14 10.72 -21.04
CA ALA A 114 -3.00 10.05 -22.03
C ALA A 114 -2.33 8.86 -22.74
N ASP A 115 -1.04 8.95 -22.98
CA ASP A 115 -0.23 8.00 -23.77
C ASP A 115 0.89 7.31 -22.96
N THR A 116 1.10 7.73 -21.72
CA THR A 116 2.21 7.22 -20.90
C THR A 116 1.77 6.95 -19.46
N HIS A 117 2.33 5.88 -18.90
CA HIS A 117 2.25 5.59 -17.47
C HIS A 117 3.66 5.26 -16.99
N ARG A 118 4.16 6.07 -16.06
CA ARG A 118 5.46 5.90 -15.43
C ARG A 118 5.27 5.57 -13.98
N PHE A 119 5.96 4.55 -13.53
CA PHE A 119 5.79 3.95 -12.22
C PHE A 119 7.15 3.63 -11.61
N SER A 120 7.27 3.79 -10.31
CA SER A 120 8.41 3.34 -9.52
C SER A 120 7.96 2.83 -8.16
N GLU A 121 8.75 1.95 -7.57
CA GLU A 121 8.52 1.39 -6.25
C GLU A 121 9.80 1.35 -5.43
N LEU A 122 9.65 1.46 -4.09
CA LEU A 122 10.72 1.30 -3.13
C LEU A 122 10.29 0.32 -2.04
N PHE A 123 11.27 -0.40 -1.50
CA PHE A 123 11.09 -1.29 -0.35
C PHE A 123 12.12 -0.96 0.71
N SER A 124 11.70 -0.96 1.95
CA SER A 124 12.56 -0.76 3.09
C SER A 124 12.08 -1.54 4.29
N ARG A 125 12.90 -1.61 5.32
CA ARG A 125 12.52 -2.17 6.61
C ARG A 125 12.41 -1.07 7.66
N GLY A 126 11.57 -1.30 8.67
CA GLY A 126 11.41 -0.38 9.78
C GLY A 126 12.59 -0.40 10.76
N GLY A 127 12.60 0.57 11.64
CA GLY A 127 13.47 0.62 12.81
C GLY A 127 14.88 1.15 12.57
N ILE A 128 15.29 1.39 11.33
CA ILE A 128 16.65 1.82 10.96
C ILE A 128 16.69 3.21 10.31
N GLY A 129 15.56 3.95 10.36
CA GLY A 129 15.49 5.32 9.87
C GLY A 129 15.27 5.47 8.36
N GLN A 130 15.21 4.37 7.60
CA GLN A 130 14.98 4.44 6.15
C GLN A 130 13.52 4.71 5.78
N ALA A 131 12.56 4.30 6.61
CA ALA A 131 11.15 4.57 6.40
C ALA A 131 10.44 4.71 7.72
N ASP A 132 9.52 5.67 7.81
CA ASP A 132 8.64 5.85 8.96
C ASP A 132 7.55 6.89 8.65
N VAL A 133 6.69 7.16 9.65
CA VAL A 133 5.72 8.25 9.63
C VAL A 133 5.69 8.96 10.97
N GLU A 134 5.81 10.27 10.94
CA GLU A 134 5.61 11.16 12.09
C GLU A 134 4.30 11.93 11.96
N ALA A 135 3.55 12.00 13.05
CA ALA A 135 2.27 12.72 13.07
C ALA A 135 2.44 14.23 13.18
N LYS A 136 3.53 14.71 13.80
CA LYS A 136 3.73 16.14 14.12
C LYS A 136 5.20 16.56 14.11
N PRO A 137 5.63 17.40 13.17
CA PRO A 137 4.89 17.75 11.95
C PRO A 137 4.70 16.52 11.08
N PHE A 138 3.57 16.43 10.38
CA PHE A 138 3.33 15.24 9.56
C PHE A 138 4.40 15.07 8.50
N THR A 139 5.03 13.90 8.51
CA THR A 139 6.01 13.48 7.52
C THR A 139 5.92 11.96 7.36
N ALA A 140 5.75 11.50 6.14
CA ALA A 140 5.81 10.09 5.75
C ALA A 140 6.94 9.94 4.74
N TRP A 141 7.88 9.00 4.96
CA TRP A 141 9.04 8.86 4.06
C TRP A 141 9.50 7.42 3.90
N ILE A 142 10.19 7.19 2.80
CA ILE A 142 10.96 5.99 2.52
C ILE A 142 12.17 6.40 1.65
N ASP A 143 13.37 6.19 2.15
CA ASP A 143 14.62 6.67 1.58
C ASP A 143 14.55 8.18 1.28
N ASP A 144 14.59 8.59 0.02
CA ASP A 144 14.52 9.99 -0.40
C ASP A 144 13.11 10.43 -0.88
N TRP A 145 12.12 9.54 -0.84
CA TRP A 145 10.71 9.89 -1.12
C TRP A 145 10.04 10.38 0.14
N GLU A 146 9.26 11.44 0.02
CA GLU A 146 8.54 11.98 1.17
C GLU A 146 7.18 12.56 0.79
N MET A 147 6.26 12.53 1.73
CA MET A 147 5.05 13.33 1.78
C MET A 147 5.03 14.05 3.12
N LYS A 148 5.05 15.38 3.12
CA LYS A 148 5.09 16.15 4.36
C LYS A 148 4.20 17.37 4.32
N SER A 149 3.69 17.74 5.48
CA SER A 149 2.96 18.99 5.69
C SER A 149 3.93 20.17 5.67
N LEU A 150 3.54 21.22 4.96
CA LEU A 150 4.18 22.54 5.01
C LEU A 150 3.61 23.42 6.13
N GLU A 151 2.42 23.09 6.63
CA GLU A 151 1.78 23.78 7.73
C GLU A 151 2.43 23.38 9.06
N ARG A 152 2.81 24.35 9.85
CA ARG A 152 3.45 24.13 11.15
C ARG A 152 2.66 24.69 12.34
N THR A 153 1.61 25.46 12.06
CA THR A 153 0.84 26.17 13.08
C THR A 153 -0.48 25.48 13.42
N ASP A 154 -1.09 24.77 12.47
CA ASP A 154 -2.28 23.97 12.70
C ASP A 154 -1.95 22.47 12.60
N ASP A 155 -1.77 21.84 13.74
CA ASP A 155 -1.45 20.42 13.83
C ASP A 155 -2.56 19.49 13.33
N ARG A 156 -3.77 20.01 13.08
CA ARG A 156 -4.90 19.22 12.58
C ARG A 156 -4.94 19.16 11.06
N ALA A 157 -4.35 20.13 10.40
CA ALA A 157 -4.34 20.22 8.95
C ALA A 157 -3.09 19.54 8.38
N LEU A 158 -3.28 18.62 7.44
CA LEU A 158 -2.16 18.06 6.68
C LEU A 158 -1.74 19.00 5.54
N ALA A 159 -2.69 19.63 4.89
CA ALA A 159 -2.43 20.51 3.74
C ALA A 159 -2.03 21.93 4.21
N PRO A 160 -1.16 22.63 3.45
CA PRO A 160 -0.59 22.17 2.18
C PRO A 160 0.48 21.09 2.33
N LEU A 161 0.56 20.19 1.37
CA LEU A 161 1.51 19.08 1.33
C LEU A 161 2.57 19.27 0.24
N THR A 162 3.79 18.85 0.54
CA THR A 162 4.82 18.56 -0.48
C THR A 162 4.93 17.05 -0.65
N LEU A 163 5.01 16.61 -1.91
CA LEU A 163 5.30 15.24 -2.27
C LEU A 163 6.58 15.21 -3.09
N LYS A 164 7.45 14.25 -2.77
CA LYS A 164 8.68 13.98 -3.49
C LYS A 164 8.76 12.50 -3.79
N ALA A 165 9.01 12.16 -5.02
CA ALA A 165 9.35 10.81 -5.46
C ALA A 165 10.13 10.90 -6.76
N SER A 166 11.00 9.93 -6.99
CA SER A 166 11.79 9.81 -8.21
C SER A 166 11.81 8.38 -8.70
N GLY A 167 11.91 8.20 -9.99
CA GLY A 167 12.08 6.91 -10.63
C GLY A 167 13.02 7.03 -11.81
N THR A 168 13.21 5.96 -12.57
CA THR A 168 14.07 5.96 -13.76
C THR A 168 13.61 7.00 -14.78
N ASP A 169 12.31 7.24 -14.88
CA ASP A 169 11.70 8.03 -15.97
C ASP A 169 10.93 9.27 -15.49
N PHE A 170 10.98 9.59 -14.19
CA PHE A 170 10.34 10.79 -13.63
C PHE A 170 10.98 11.22 -12.31
N SER A 171 10.81 12.49 -11.97
CA SER A 171 11.14 13.09 -10.69
C SER A 171 10.24 14.29 -10.41
#